data_f4be8c580f31b938347fc1293a68e697
#
_entry.id   f4be8c580f31b938347fc1293a68e697
#
_cell.length_a   1.000
_cell.length_b   1.000
_cell.length_c   1.000
_cell.angle_alpha   90.00
_cell.angle_beta   90.00
_cell.angle_gamma   90.00
#
_symmetry.space_group_name_H-M   'P 1'
#
loop_
_entity.id
_entity.type
_entity.pdbx_description
1 polymer ?
#
loop_
_entity_poly.entity_id
_entity_poly.type
_entity_poly.pdbx_seq_one_letter_code
_entity_poly.pdbx_strand_id
1 'polypeptide(L)'
;MDDDILSRHEAQLNHYAVPVHLREEAMRKVIEKEFSAPWTMQDNAVVVATEALVPEADVWVLDHVWLFQTAKDAAEQLKANDSLREDMAAIAGHFAQQPSSAADDVDALVGWIVVHLVHCAYSIKFGHTASDLYHYVLANLGSMLTCAKATADINIHVVPLFYMDEGRLVSLMWAVQPIAEGAALVRAHATKISLIQLGKQTYWESRYEDEDEFDWYCGYDHVKDVLRRHVRPSQAVLLAGTGASTLPIDMAQDGFTNVVAMDYAANVVDKLRTKYASTHVQFVQADMTAMTGFEDGSFDCILDKGCLDTMLLAPETQVHQANVWKTLTSDNADEFPDAAAAMREFMRLLSSGGILLLITYGSPSNRMGLLDWHTNDTPGFLWEILECLELSPDQTSRGLAQPFFVYVLQKQAQTPLERQD
;
A
#
# COMPACT_ATOMS: atom_id res chain seq x y z
N MET A 1 27.82 4.74 29.08
CA MET A 1 27.38 3.86 27.97
C MET A 1 28.56 3.69 27.04
N ASP A 2 28.75 2.53 26.47
CA ASP A 2 29.90 2.28 25.57
C ASP A 2 29.62 3.04 24.25
N ASP A 3 30.48 3.95 23.82
CA ASP A 3 30.33 4.74 22.58
C ASP A 3 30.11 3.84 21.35
N ASP A 4 30.54 2.58 21.43
CA ASP A 4 30.36 1.57 20.40
C ASP A 4 28.87 1.12 20.21
N ILE A 5 28.08 1.08 21.29
CA ILE A 5 26.67 0.66 21.20
C ILE A 5 25.85 1.69 20.45
N LEU A 6 26.01 2.97 20.77
CA LEU A 6 25.29 4.04 20.10
C LEU A 6 25.64 4.10 18.61
N SER A 7 26.93 3.95 18.28
CA SER A 7 27.44 3.94 16.91
C SER A 7 26.82 2.82 16.07
N ARG A 8 26.70 1.61 16.63
CA ARG A 8 26.08 0.46 15.93
C ARG A 8 24.60 0.66 15.58
N HIS A 9 23.88 1.44 16.39
CA HIS A 9 22.46 1.71 16.18
C HIS A 9 22.20 3.05 15.49
N GLU A 10 23.22 3.84 15.19
CA GLU A 10 23.10 5.20 14.67
C GLU A 10 22.29 5.25 13.35
N ALA A 11 22.51 4.30 12.46
CA ALA A 11 21.78 4.23 11.20
C ALA A 11 20.26 4.06 11.40
N GLN A 12 19.84 3.22 12.37
CA GLN A 12 18.44 3.04 12.70
C GLN A 12 17.85 4.29 13.37
N LEU A 13 18.59 4.88 14.32
CA LEU A 13 18.16 6.08 15.05
C LEU A 13 18.03 7.29 14.10
N ASN A 14 18.90 7.41 13.11
CA ASN A 14 18.81 8.41 12.05
C ASN A 14 17.61 8.15 11.12
N HIS A 15 17.44 6.90 10.68
CA HIS A 15 16.35 6.51 9.78
C HIS A 15 14.97 6.85 10.36
N TYR A 16 14.79 6.65 11.66
CA TYR A 16 13.53 6.95 12.36
C TYR A 16 13.49 8.36 12.98
N ALA A 17 14.46 9.21 12.67
CA ALA A 17 14.57 10.58 13.15
C ALA A 17 14.45 10.71 14.69
N VAL A 18 15.03 9.74 15.43
CA VAL A 18 15.06 9.81 16.90
C VAL A 18 15.88 11.03 17.32
N PRO A 19 15.32 11.94 18.16
CA PRO A 19 16.04 13.14 18.59
C PRO A 19 17.41 12.82 19.19
N VAL A 20 18.45 13.53 18.74
CA VAL A 20 19.85 13.19 19.10
C VAL A 20 20.06 13.16 20.61
N HIS A 21 19.47 14.11 21.33
CA HIS A 21 19.61 14.22 22.79
C HIS A 21 18.86 13.13 23.57
N LEU A 22 17.93 12.38 22.94
CA LEU A 22 17.23 11.26 23.56
C LEU A 22 17.91 9.89 23.32
N ARG A 23 18.85 9.81 22.40
CA ARG A 23 19.42 8.52 21.94
C ARG A 23 20.17 7.77 23.02
N GLU A 24 20.96 8.46 23.83
CA GLU A 24 21.69 7.83 24.93
C GLU A 24 20.74 7.25 25.97
N GLU A 25 19.72 8.01 26.35
CA GLU A 25 18.71 7.57 27.31
C GLU A 25 17.87 6.42 26.72
N ALA A 26 17.49 6.50 25.47
CA ALA A 26 16.78 5.43 24.78
C ALA A 26 17.57 4.11 24.83
N MET A 27 18.86 4.14 24.46
CA MET A 27 19.70 2.95 24.47
C MET A 27 19.94 2.43 25.89
N ARG A 28 20.12 3.30 26.89
CA ARG A 28 20.18 2.89 28.29
C ARG A 28 18.95 2.09 28.70
N LYS A 29 17.76 2.63 28.45
CA LYS A 29 16.47 1.99 28.76
C LYS A 29 16.28 0.67 28.01
N VAL A 30 16.74 0.57 26.76
CA VAL A 30 16.71 -0.67 25.99
C VAL A 30 17.59 -1.75 26.63
N ILE A 31 18.80 -1.40 27.04
CA ILE A 31 19.76 -2.32 27.69
C ILE A 31 19.22 -2.78 29.05
N GLU A 32 18.72 -1.86 29.83
CA GLU A 32 18.19 -2.13 31.18
C GLU A 32 16.81 -2.76 31.17
N LYS A 33 16.18 -2.91 29.99
CA LYS A 33 14.82 -3.47 29.80
C LYS A 33 13.76 -2.69 30.59
N GLU A 34 13.90 -1.37 30.57
CA GLU A 34 12.98 -0.46 31.26
C GLU A 34 11.74 -0.23 30.37
N PHE A 35 10.78 -1.16 30.43
CA PHE A 35 9.54 -1.12 29.66
C PHE A 35 8.42 -0.43 30.43
N SER A 36 8.54 0.88 30.56
CA SER A 36 7.54 1.69 31.24
C SER A 36 7.20 2.92 30.39
N ALA A 37 5.94 3.36 30.46
CA ALA A 37 5.49 4.59 29.85
C ALA A 37 4.43 5.25 30.72
N PRO A 38 4.28 6.58 30.71
CA PRO A 38 3.38 7.34 31.54
C PRO A 38 1.95 7.32 30.99
N TRP A 39 1.33 6.14 30.96
CA TRP A 39 0.00 5.93 30.40
C TRP A 39 -0.91 5.05 31.26
N THR A 40 -2.20 5.18 31.03
CA THR A 40 -3.22 4.31 31.57
C THR A 40 -4.39 4.17 30.58
N MET A 41 -5.25 3.18 30.80
CA MET A 41 -6.49 3.04 30.05
C MET A 41 -7.61 3.80 30.77
N GLN A 42 -8.24 4.76 30.08
CA GLN A 42 -9.41 5.45 30.56
C GLN A 42 -10.69 4.83 30.01
N ASP A 43 -11.65 4.51 30.88
CA ASP A 43 -12.97 3.97 30.53
C ASP A 43 -12.96 2.73 29.65
N ASN A 44 -11.88 1.93 29.69
CA ASN A 44 -11.61 0.79 28.82
C ASN A 44 -11.64 1.13 27.31
N ALA A 45 -11.45 2.39 26.95
CA ALA A 45 -11.62 2.86 25.58
C ALA A 45 -10.40 3.57 25.00
N VAL A 46 -9.68 4.36 25.79
CA VAL A 46 -8.62 5.24 25.27
C VAL A 46 -7.39 5.19 26.18
N VAL A 47 -6.21 5.09 25.58
CA VAL A 47 -4.94 5.22 26.29
C VAL A 47 -4.64 6.71 26.49
N VAL A 48 -4.47 7.12 27.72
CA VAL A 48 -4.23 8.52 28.11
C VAL A 48 -2.94 8.68 28.91
N ALA A 49 -2.35 9.87 28.87
CA ALA A 49 -1.20 10.22 29.68
C ALA A 49 -1.54 10.30 31.18
N THR A 50 -0.68 9.75 32.03
CA THR A 50 -0.83 9.83 33.50
C THR A 50 -0.23 11.10 34.11
N GLU A 51 0.53 11.85 33.32
CA GLU A 51 1.17 13.11 33.66
C GLU A 51 1.30 13.99 32.41
N ALA A 52 1.61 15.27 32.60
CA ALA A 52 1.85 16.18 31.48
C ALA A 52 3.17 15.81 30.76
N LEU A 53 3.13 15.62 29.43
CA LEU A 53 4.30 15.29 28.63
C LEU A 53 4.77 16.51 27.83
N VAL A 54 6.07 16.75 27.88
CA VAL A 54 6.72 17.82 27.13
C VAL A 54 7.34 17.22 25.85
N PRO A 55 7.19 17.87 24.69
CA PRO A 55 7.77 17.37 23.43
C PRO A 55 9.27 17.10 23.56
N GLU A 56 9.67 15.94 23.14
CA GLU A 56 11.07 15.49 23.09
C GLU A 56 11.85 15.60 24.42
N ALA A 57 11.15 15.68 25.58
CA ALA A 57 11.80 15.74 26.88
C ALA A 57 12.24 14.36 27.38
N ASP A 58 11.47 13.34 27.06
CA ASP A 58 11.67 11.95 27.48
C ASP A 58 11.45 10.97 26.35
N VAL A 59 12.05 9.78 26.47
CA VAL A 59 11.82 8.63 25.58
C VAL A 59 11.47 7.40 26.42
N TRP A 60 10.50 6.64 25.95
CA TRP A 60 10.06 5.39 26.57
C TRP A 60 10.33 4.22 25.65
N VAL A 61 10.61 3.06 26.25
CA VAL A 61 10.83 1.81 25.52
C VAL A 61 9.64 0.91 25.70
N LEU A 62 9.11 0.41 24.60
CA LEU A 62 7.95 -0.47 24.55
C LEU A 62 8.38 -1.85 24.07
N ASP A 63 7.98 -2.89 24.80
CA ASP A 63 8.24 -4.27 24.39
C ASP A 63 7.23 -4.74 23.35
N HIS A 64 7.58 -5.85 22.69
CA HIS A 64 6.75 -6.49 21.68
C HIS A 64 6.23 -7.82 22.22
N VAL A 65 4.95 -8.10 21.98
CA VAL A 65 4.32 -9.36 22.38
C VAL A 65 4.32 -10.37 21.24
N TRP A 66 4.37 -9.91 20.00
CA TRP A 66 4.25 -10.77 18.84
C TRP A 66 4.92 -10.17 17.60
N LEU A 67 5.49 -11.08 16.77
CA LEU A 67 6.13 -10.77 15.49
C LEU A 67 5.67 -11.79 14.45
N PHE A 68 5.27 -11.34 13.27
CA PHE A 68 4.86 -12.18 12.15
C PHE A 68 5.21 -11.51 10.82
N GLN A 69 5.30 -12.31 9.73
CA GLN A 69 5.61 -11.78 8.41
C GLN A 69 4.37 -11.57 7.54
N THR A 70 3.43 -12.50 7.62
CA THR A 70 2.27 -12.53 6.74
C THR A 70 1.00 -12.87 7.53
N ALA A 71 -0.16 -12.56 6.97
CA ALA A 71 -1.43 -12.95 7.57
C ALA A 71 -1.56 -14.48 7.72
N LYS A 72 -0.96 -15.24 6.80
CA LYS A 72 -0.93 -16.71 6.88
C LYS A 72 -0.05 -17.16 8.04
N ASP A 73 1.17 -16.64 8.15
CA ASP A 73 2.09 -16.90 9.26
C ASP A 73 1.42 -16.53 10.60
N ALA A 74 0.78 -15.35 10.66
CA ALA A 74 0.01 -14.93 11.83
C ALA A 74 -1.09 -15.95 12.20
N ALA A 75 -1.87 -16.39 11.23
CA ALA A 75 -2.93 -17.37 11.46
C ALA A 75 -2.37 -18.71 11.93
N GLU A 76 -1.27 -19.20 11.36
CA GLU A 76 -0.62 -20.45 11.77
C GLU A 76 -0.09 -20.35 13.21
N GLN A 77 0.56 -19.24 13.58
CA GLN A 77 1.04 -19.01 14.94
C GLN A 77 -0.10 -18.93 15.96
N LEU A 78 -1.19 -18.25 15.63
CA LEU A 78 -2.38 -18.13 16.49
C LEU A 78 -3.09 -19.48 16.68
N LYS A 79 -3.12 -20.33 15.66
CA LYS A 79 -3.68 -21.70 15.78
C LYS A 79 -2.82 -22.59 16.67
N ALA A 80 -1.50 -22.41 16.60
CA ALA A 80 -0.54 -23.23 17.34
C ALA A 80 -0.34 -22.81 18.81
N ASN A 81 -0.73 -21.60 19.19
CA ASN A 81 -0.44 -21.03 20.51
C ASN A 81 -1.71 -20.41 21.14
N ASP A 82 -2.28 -21.14 22.12
CA ASP A 82 -3.51 -20.75 22.80
C ASP A 82 -3.35 -19.42 23.58
N SER A 83 -2.22 -19.26 24.31
CA SER A 83 -1.97 -18.03 25.09
C SER A 83 -1.84 -16.80 24.17
N LEU A 84 -1.10 -16.92 23.08
CA LEU A 84 -0.97 -15.84 22.09
C LEU A 84 -2.35 -15.51 21.48
N ARG A 85 -3.16 -16.52 21.20
CA ARG A 85 -4.49 -16.33 20.63
C ARG A 85 -5.43 -15.61 21.60
N GLU A 86 -5.38 -15.96 22.90
CA GLU A 86 -6.14 -15.28 23.94
C GLU A 86 -5.72 -13.81 24.09
N ASP A 87 -4.42 -13.53 24.15
CA ASP A 87 -3.88 -12.17 24.22
C ASP A 87 -4.31 -11.34 23.02
N MET A 88 -4.18 -11.89 21.82
CA MET A 88 -4.54 -11.19 20.58
C MET A 88 -6.06 -11.02 20.44
N ALA A 89 -6.86 -11.96 20.93
CA ALA A 89 -8.32 -11.81 20.98
C ALA A 89 -8.73 -10.67 21.92
N ALA A 90 -8.07 -10.52 23.06
CA ALA A 90 -8.31 -9.42 23.99
C ALA A 90 -7.97 -8.07 23.35
N ILE A 91 -6.84 -7.98 22.66
CA ILE A 91 -6.43 -6.74 21.94
C ILE A 91 -7.41 -6.43 20.80
N ALA A 92 -7.77 -7.40 19.97
CA ALA A 92 -8.74 -7.20 18.89
C ALA A 92 -10.12 -6.80 19.43
N GLY A 93 -10.53 -7.35 20.59
CA GLY A 93 -11.76 -7.01 21.28
C GLY A 93 -11.86 -5.57 21.74
N HIS A 94 -10.72 -4.87 21.87
CA HIS A 94 -10.70 -3.44 22.14
C HIS A 94 -11.23 -2.61 20.93
N PHE A 95 -11.01 -3.09 19.72
CA PHE A 95 -11.39 -2.38 18.49
C PHE A 95 -12.72 -2.82 17.90
N ALA A 96 -13.13 -4.07 18.15
CA ALA A 96 -14.35 -4.64 17.58
C ALA A 96 -14.96 -5.72 18.46
N GLN A 97 -16.28 -5.85 18.43
CA GLN A 97 -16.96 -6.91 19.15
C GLN A 97 -16.68 -8.28 18.49
N GLN A 98 -16.26 -9.25 19.31
CA GLN A 98 -16.06 -10.63 18.85
C GLN A 98 -17.39 -11.24 18.39
N PRO A 99 -17.46 -11.84 17.19
CA PRO A 99 -18.66 -12.54 16.73
C PRO A 99 -18.99 -13.75 17.61
N SER A 100 -20.27 -13.99 17.86
CA SER A 100 -20.73 -15.15 18.65
C SER A 100 -20.30 -16.50 18.02
N SER A 101 -20.18 -16.55 16.68
CA SER A 101 -19.70 -17.73 15.95
C SER A 101 -18.22 -18.06 16.20
N ALA A 102 -17.44 -17.10 16.68
CA ALA A 102 -16.00 -17.29 16.96
C ALA A 102 -15.75 -17.78 18.42
N ALA A 103 -16.78 -17.93 19.25
CA ALA A 103 -16.60 -18.35 20.64
C ALA A 103 -16.16 -19.82 20.78
N ASP A 104 -16.64 -20.68 19.88
CA ASP A 104 -16.38 -22.14 19.91
C ASP A 104 -15.61 -22.65 18.68
N ASP A 105 -15.24 -21.77 17.75
CA ASP A 105 -14.53 -22.10 16.50
C ASP A 105 -13.20 -21.34 16.42
N VAL A 106 -12.10 -22.09 16.57
CA VAL A 106 -10.73 -21.54 16.54
C VAL A 106 -10.42 -20.89 15.19
N ASP A 107 -10.89 -21.44 14.07
CA ASP A 107 -10.62 -20.89 12.75
C ASP A 107 -11.37 -19.56 12.54
N ALA A 108 -12.60 -19.48 13.00
CA ALA A 108 -13.39 -18.25 12.98
C ALA A 108 -12.78 -17.18 13.90
N LEU A 109 -12.30 -17.56 15.09
CA LEU A 109 -11.63 -16.65 16.02
C LEU A 109 -10.32 -16.12 15.45
N VAL A 110 -9.48 -16.99 14.92
CA VAL A 110 -8.21 -16.61 14.27
C VAL A 110 -8.47 -15.67 13.09
N GLY A 111 -9.47 -15.99 12.27
CA GLY A 111 -9.88 -15.13 11.17
C GLY A 111 -10.27 -13.73 11.63
N TRP A 112 -11.09 -13.63 12.66
CA TRP A 112 -11.51 -12.37 13.25
C TRP A 112 -10.33 -11.57 13.84
N ILE A 113 -9.40 -12.23 14.57
CA ILE A 113 -8.19 -11.57 15.09
C ILE A 113 -7.36 -10.98 13.94
N VAL A 114 -7.06 -11.78 12.92
CA VAL A 114 -6.19 -11.38 11.79
C VAL A 114 -6.76 -10.16 11.06
N VAL A 115 -8.07 -10.09 10.86
CA VAL A 115 -8.73 -8.92 10.25
C VAL A 115 -8.52 -7.64 11.08
N HIS A 116 -8.46 -7.75 12.42
CA HIS A 116 -8.34 -6.59 13.31
C HIS A 116 -6.89 -6.20 13.63
N LEU A 117 -5.88 -6.96 13.16
CA LEU A 117 -4.46 -6.59 13.30
C LEU A 117 -4.13 -5.24 12.68
N VAL A 118 -4.90 -4.79 11.68
CA VAL A 118 -4.78 -3.47 11.06
C VAL A 118 -4.84 -2.33 12.09
N HIS A 119 -5.55 -2.52 13.19
CA HIS A 119 -5.71 -1.49 14.22
C HIS A 119 -4.58 -1.46 15.24
N CYS A 120 -3.90 -2.57 15.49
CA CYS A 120 -2.95 -2.73 16.60
C CYS A 120 -1.52 -3.07 16.16
N ALA A 121 -1.30 -3.62 14.96
CA ALA A 121 0.02 -3.99 14.51
C ALA A 121 0.79 -2.82 13.88
N TYR A 122 2.10 -2.93 13.93
CA TYR A 122 3.08 -2.03 13.33
C TYR A 122 3.92 -2.80 12.32
N SER A 123 4.78 -2.13 11.57
CA SER A 123 5.63 -2.78 10.58
C SER A 123 7.06 -2.30 10.66
N ILE A 124 8.00 -3.22 10.41
CA ILE A 124 9.44 -2.94 10.27
C ILE A 124 9.99 -3.71 9.08
N LYS A 125 10.94 -3.12 8.38
CA LYS A 125 11.64 -3.74 7.27
C LYS A 125 13.11 -3.92 7.62
N PHE A 126 13.59 -5.18 7.64
CA PHE A 126 14.97 -5.50 7.98
C PHE A 126 15.94 -5.51 6.80
N GLY A 127 15.45 -5.46 5.56
CA GLY A 127 16.24 -5.51 4.34
C GLY A 127 15.58 -4.78 3.18
N HIS A 128 15.95 -5.15 1.96
CA HIS A 128 15.53 -4.48 0.73
C HIS A 128 14.41 -5.22 -0.02
N THR A 129 14.15 -6.48 0.31
CA THR A 129 13.15 -7.31 -0.36
C THR A 129 11.78 -7.24 0.32
N ALA A 130 10.73 -7.68 -0.36
CA ALA A 130 9.40 -7.77 0.23
C ALA A 130 9.33 -8.79 1.38
N SER A 131 10.15 -9.86 1.30
CA SER A 131 10.25 -10.88 2.34
C SER A 131 10.93 -10.40 3.63
N ASP A 132 11.52 -9.19 3.62
CA ASP A 132 12.16 -8.60 4.81
C ASP A 132 11.18 -7.73 5.62
N LEU A 133 9.92 -7.64 5.21
CA LEU A 133 8.88 -6.94 5.95
C LEU A 133 8.32 -7.83 7.05
N TYR A 134 8.35 -7.31 8.27
CA TYR A 134 7.75 -7.93 9.45
C TYR A 134 6.68 -7.02 10.04
N HIS A 135 5.69 -7.63 10.64
CA HIS A 135 4.67 -6.95 11.43
C HIS A 135 4.82 -7.35 12.88
N TYR A 136 4.54 -6.41 13.78
CA TYR A 136 4.66 -6.66 15.22
C TYR A 136 3.53 -5.99 15.99
N VAL A 137 3.20 -6.56 17.14
CA VAL A 137 2.23 -6.01 18.09
C VAL A 137 2.96 -5.64 19.37
N LEU A 138 2.70 -4.43 19.86
CA LEU A 138 3.30 -3.95 21.09
C LEU A 138 2.64 -4.62 22.30
N ALA A 139 3.44 -4.82 23.34
CA ALA A 139 2.94 -5.27 24.63
C ALA A 139 2.07 -4.21 25.33
N ASN A 140 1.25 -4.65 26.23
CA ASN A 140 0.40 -3.81 27.08
C ASN A 140 -0.45 -2.82 26.27
N LEU A 141 -0.56 -1.58 26.77
CA LEU A 141 -1.37 -0.50 26.17
C LEU A 141 -0.82 0.00 24.83
N GLY A 142 0.42 -0.34 24.47
CA GLY A 142 1.04 0.09 23.21
C GLY A 142 0.28 -0.36 21.95
N SER A 143 -0.35 -1.53 22.01
CA SER A 143 -1.20 -2.05 20.94
C SER A 143 -2.57 -1.33 20.83
N MET A 144 -2.98 -0.62 21.87
CA MET A 144 -4.27 0.06 21.98
C MET A 144 -4.20 1.58 21.81
N LEU A 145 -3.02 2.11 21.46
CA LEU A 145 -2.82 3.52 21.17
C LEU A 145 -3.74 4.00 20.05
N THR A 146 -4.38 5.15 20.26
CA THR A 146 -5.28 5.74 19.27
C THR A 146 -4.53 6.10 17.99
N CYS A 147 -5.07 5.73 16.85
CA CYS A 147 -4.56 6.16 15.55
C CYS A 147 -5.10 7.55 15.19
N ALA A 148 -4.23 8.42 14.70
CA ALA A 148 -4.60 9.76 14.28
C ALA A 148 -5.59 9.74 13.10
N LYS A 149 -6.57 10.62 13.10
CA LYS A 149 -7.45 10.86 11.95
C LYS A 149 -6.83 11.85 10.95
N ALA A 150 -6.02 12.76 11.45
CA ALA A 150 -5.24 13.71 10.66
C ALA A 150 -3.81 13.81 11.21
N THR A 151 -2.84 14.21 10.38
CA THR A 151 -1.44 14.36 10.81
C THR A 151 -1.29 15.35 11.98
N ALA A 152 -2.13 16.38 12.03
CA ALA A 152 -2.13 17.38 13.12
C ALA A 152 -2.53 16.80 14.48
N ASP A 153 -3.23 15.65 14.51
CA ASP A 153 -3.67 15.00 15.75
C ASP A 153 -2.55 14.19 16.41
N ILE A 154 -1.47 13.87 15.68
CA ILE A 154 -0.36 13.05 16.17
C ILE A 154 0.37 13.80 17.27
N ASN A 155 0.40 13.24 18.48
CA ASN A 155 1.10 13.83 19.62
C ASN A 155 2.23 12.96 20.17
N ILE A 156 2.33 11.68 19.72
CA ILE A 156 3.45 10.80 20.02
C ILE A 156 4.00 10.16 18.75
N HIS A 157 5.32 9.98 18.71
CA HIS A 157 5.96 9.07 17.76
C HIS A 157 6.21 7.72 18.42
N VAL A 158 6.01 6.65 17.63
CA VAL A 158 6.34 5.27 18.01
C VAL A 158 7.10 4.67 16.85
N VAL A 159 8.35 4.30 17.07
CA VAL A 159 9.24 3.76 16.01
C VAL A 159 9.93 2.48 16.47
N PRO A 160 10.14 1.51 15.58
CA PRO A 160 10.84 0.28 15.94
C PRO A 160 12.35 0.50 16.07
N LEU A 161 12.98 -0.27 16.95
CA LEU A 161 14.43 -0.38 17.08
C LEU A 161 14.82 -1.86 17.24
N PHE A 162 15.68 -2.35 16.35
CA PHE A 162 16.28 -3.67 16.49
C PHE A 162 17.58 -3.56 17.29
N TYR A 163 17.54 -4.03 18.54
CA TYR A 163 18.71 -4.08 19.40
C TYR A 163 19.59 -5.27 19.02
N MET A 164 20.71 -4.97 18.34
CA MET A 164 21.54 -5.96 17.64
C MET A 164 22.22 -6.93 18.60
N ASP A 165 22.62 -6.48 19.79
CA ASP A 165 23.41 -7.30 20.73
C ASP A 165 22.60 -8.48 21.31
N GLU A 166 21.29 -8.33 21.43
CA GLU A 166 20.40 -9.39 21.91
C GLU A 166 19.49 -9.95 20.81
N GLY A 167 19.56 -9.43 19.58
CA GLY A 167 18.63 -9.82 18.51
C GLY A 167 17.18 -9.49 18.85
N ARG A 168 16.92 -8.42 19.61
CA ARG A 168 15.61 -8.09 20.17
C ARG A 168 15.01 -6.88 19.49
N LEU A 169 13.75 -6.98 19.10
CA LEU A 169 12.97 -5.88 18.57
C LEU A 169 12.19 -5.19 19.70
N VAL A 170 12.33 -3.86 19.80
CA VAL A 170 11.58 -2.99 20.72
C VAL A 170 11.06 -1.79 19.95
N SER A 171 10.21 -0.97 20.58
CA SER A 171 9.85 0.34 20.03
C SER A 171 10.25 1.47 20.97
N LEU A 172 10.65 2.59 20.39
CA LEU A 172 10.89 3.84 21.09
C LEU A 172 9.66 4.73 20.92
N MET A 173 9.25 5.39 22.01
CA MET A 173 8.13 6.34 22.03
C MET A 173 8.57 7.65 22.63
N TRP A 174 8.16 8.79 22.07
CA TRP A 174 8.34 10.13 22.63
C TRP A 174 7.21 11.05 22.23
N ALA A 175 6.94 12.08 23.05
CA ALA A 175 5.97 13.10 22.71
C ALA A 175 6.52 14.06 21.65
N VAL A 176 5.68 14.46 20.68
CA VAL A 176 6.03 15.43 19.61
C VAL A 176 5.22 16.72 19.71
N GLN A 177 4.22 16.74 20.57
CA GLN A 177 3.43 17.90 20.96
C GLN A 177 3.23 17.91 22.47
N PRO A 178 2.93 19.06 23.10
CA PRO A 178 2.56 19.11 24.52
C PRO A 178 1.30 18.28 24.77
N ILE A 179 1.36 17.35 25.72
CA ILE A 179 0.23 16.49 26.09
C ILE A 179 -0.11 16.75 27.55
N ALA A 180 -1.35 17.13 27.82
CA ALA A 180 -1.82 17.30 29.18
C ALA A 180 -2.07 15.95 29.87
N GLU A 181 -1.98 15.89 31.19
CA GLU A 181 -2.46 14.76 31.98
C GLU A 181 -3.92 14.44 31.63
N GLY A 182 -4.25 13.17 31.47
CA GLY A 182 -5.56 12.68 31.02
C GLY A 182 -5.86 12.83 29.52
N ALA A 183 -4.99 13.46 28.76
CA ALA A 183 -5.17 13.57 27.31
C ALA A 183 -4.81 12.27 26.59
N ALA A 184 -5.53 11.96 25.50
CA ALA A 184 -5.30 10.78 24.67
C ALA A 184 -3.91 10.79 24.03
N LEU A 185 -3.26 9.63 24.04
CA LEU A 185 -2.03 9.39 23.29
C LEU A 185 -2.39 8.94 21.88
N VAL A 186 -1.99 9.76 20.90
CA VAL A 186 -2.37 9.61 19.49
C VAL A 186 -1.12 9.42 18.62
N ARG A 187 -1.01 8.27 18.00
CA ARG A 187 0.10 7.90 17.10
C ARG A 187 -0.26 8.04 15.63
N ALA A 188 0.74 8.10 14.79
CA ALA A 188 0.55 7.93 13.36
C ALA A 188 -0.04 6.53 13.06
N HIS A 189 -0.83 6.44 12.00
CA HIS A 189 -1.18 5.14 11.46
C HIS A 189 0.11 4.38 11.08
N ALA A 190 0.17 3.10 11.39
CA ALA A 190 1.19 2.22 10.85
C ALA A 190 0.97 2.15 9.33
N THR A 191 1.81 2.85 8.58
CA THR A 191 1.60 3.25 7.19
C THR A 191 1.44 2.11 6.18
N LYS A 192 1.48 0.84 6.60
CA LYS A 192 1.59 -0.28 5.64
C LYS A 192 0.57 -1.41 5.78
N ILE A 193 -0.23 -1.46 6.83
CA ILE A 193 -1.38 -2.39 6.87
C ILE A 193 -2.54 -1.83 6.04
N SER A 194 -2.45 -0.57 5.66
CA SER A 194 -3.40 0.17 4.83
C SER A 194 -3.40 -0.21 3.34
N LEU A 195 -2.63 -1.20 2.89
CA LEU A 195 -2.69 -1.60 1.47
C LEU A 195 -4.09 -2.04 1.04
N ILE A 196 -4.87 -2.63 1.94
CA ILE A 196 -6.29 -2.98 1.69
C ILE A 196 -7.15 -1.74 1.40
N GLN A 197 -6.83 -0.59 1.99
CA GLN A 197 -7.55 0.65 1.74
C GLN A 197 -7.28 1.21 0.34
N LEU A 198 -6.13 0.89 -0.28
CA LEU A 198 -5.81 1.29 -1.64
C LEU A 198 -6.80 0.71 -2.69
N GLY A 199 -7.51 -0.37 -2.36
CA GLY A 199 -8.61 -0.89 -3.18
C GLY A 199 -9.95 -0.14 -3.01
N LYS A 200 -10.05 0.85 -2.10
CA LYS A 200 -11.32 1.54 -1.80
C LYS A 200 -11.38 2.94 -2.38
N GLN A 201 -12.47 3.25 -3.09
CA GLN A 201 -12.70 4.59 -3.66
C GLN A 201 -12.64 5.69 -2.61
N THR A 202 -13.27 5.47 -1.45
CA THR A 202 -13.31 6.46 -0.35
C THR A 202 -11.94 6.84 0.19
N TYR A 203 -10.96 5.92 0.13
CA TYR A 203 -9.58 6.23 0.51
C TYR A 203 -8.96 7.24 -0.46
N TRP A 204 -9.13 7.05 -1.78
CA TRP A 204 -8.57 7.93 -2.79
C TRP A 204 -9.25 9.29 -2.82
N GLU A 205 -10.57 9.32 -2.66
CA GLU A 205 -11.32 10.57 -2.54
C GLU A 205 -10.82 11.42 -1.37
N SER A 206 -10.65 10.80 -0.18
CA SER A 206 -10.09 11.51 0.98
C SER A 206 -8.64 11.92 0.78
N ARG A 207 -7.81 11.04 0.20
CA ARG A 207 -6.40 11.34 -0.06
C ARG A 207 -6.22 12.53 -0.99
N TYR A 208 -7.00 12.60 -2.05
CA TYR A 208 -6.92 13.68 -3.04
C TYR A 208 -7.52 15.02 -2.55
N GLU A 209 -8.12 15.10 -1.35
CA GLU A 209 -8.47 16.39 -0.75
C GLU A 209 -7.21 17.24 -0.47
N ASP A 210 -6.17 16.61 0.06
CA ASP A 210 -4.94 17.26 0.50
C ASP A 210 -3.75 17.10 -0.46
N GLU A 211 -3.81 16.16 -1.41
CA GLU A 211 -2.71 15.86 -2.33
C GLU A 211 -2.84 16.61 -3.64
N ASP A 212 -1.86 17.45 -3.95
CA ASP A 212 -1.85 18.28 -5.17
C ASP A 212 -1.12 17.61 -6.35
N GLU A 213 0.01 16.95 -6.10
CA GLU A 213 0.80 16.20 -7.09
C GLU A 213 1.51 15.04 -6.44
N PHE A 214 1.34 13.86 -7.04
CA PHE A 214 2.02 12.65 -6.59
C PHE A 214 2.16 11.62 -7.72
N ASP A 215 3.37 11.11 -7.89
CA ASP A 215 3.65 10.02 -8.81
C ASP A 215 4.04 8.73 -8.08
N TRP A 216 3.28 7.67 -8.35
CA TRP A 216 3.63 6.32 -7.94
C TRP A 216 4.74 5.79 -8.84
N TYR A 217 5.70 5.07 -8.25
CA TYR A 217 6.80 4.38 -8.92
C TYR A 217 7.80 5.33 -9.56
N CYS A 218 7.36 6.15 -10.51
CA CYS A 218 8.22 7.04 -11.30
C CYS A 218 7.42 8.16 -11.96
N GLY A 219 8.13 9.23 -12.30
CA GLY A 219 7.66 10.26 -13.22
C GLY A 219 7.85 9.87 -14.69
N TYR A 220 7.44 10.75 -15.60
CA TYR A 220 7.45 10.55 -17.04
C TYR A 220 8.82 10.21 -17.61
N ASP A 221 9.88 10.87 -17.16
CA ASP A 221 11.24 10.73 -17.69
C ASP A 221 11.76 9.28 -17.63
N HIS A 222 11.30 8.47 -16.67
CA HIS A 222 11.69 7.08 -16.53
C HIS A 222 11.07 6.15 -17.57
N VAL A 223 9.90 6.50 -18.08
CA VAL A 223 9.12 5.66 -19.00
C VAL A 223 9.01 6.25 -20.39
N LYS A 224 9.48 7.48 -20.59
CA LYS A 224 9.44 8.21 -21.85
C LYS A 224 10.00 7.42 -23.02
N ASP A 225 11.20 6.86 -22.86
CA ASP A 225 11.88 6.14 -23.94
C ASP A 225 11.16 4.85 -24.28
N VAL A 226 10.61 4.14 -23.30
CA VAL A 226 9.80 2.94 -23.50
C VAL A 226 8.53 3.32 -24.27
N LEU A 227 7.81 4.34 -23.79
CA LEU A 227 6.59 4.80 -24.42
C LEU A 227 6.84 5.20 -25.88
N ARG A 228 7.88 6.00 -26.16
CA ARG A 228 8.20 6.47 -27.51
C ARG A 228 8.65 5.39 -28.47
N ARG A 229 9.17 4.25 -28.00
CA ARG A 229 9.50 3.11 -28.85
C ARG A 229 8.24 2.42 -29.41
N HIS A 230 7.14 2.43 -28.66
CA HIS A 230 5.95 1.67 -28.97
C HIS A 230 4.74 2.52 -29.37
N VAL A 231 4.73 3.81 -28.97
CA VAL A 231 3.58 4.71 -29.17
C VAL A 231 4.03 6.02 -29.83
N ARG A 232 3.41 6.34 -30.95
CA ARG A 232 3.66 7.60 -31.66
C ARG A 232 2.90 8.74 -31.00
N PRO A 233 3.44 9.96 -30.96
CA PRO A 233 2.77 11.11 -30.34
C PRO A 233 1.38 11.46 -30.89
N SER A 234 1.05 11.05 -32.11
CA SER A 234 -0.25 11.29 -32.75
C SER A 234 -1.31 10.24 -32.40
N GLN A 235 -0.93 9.15 -31.73
CA GLN A 235 -1.84 8.08 -31.37
C GLN A 235 -2.69 8.45 -30.15
N ALA A 236 -3.87 7.86 -30.07
CA ALA A 236 -4.79 8.05 -28.95
C ALA A 236 -4.32 7.26 -27.73
N VAL A 237 -4.07 7.97 -26.63
CA VAL A 237 -3.58 7.37 -25.38
C VAL A 237 -4.56 7.63 -24.24
N LEU A 238 -4.94 6.55 -23.54
CA LEU A 238 -5.68 6.60 -22.29
C LEU A 238 -4.76 6.32 -21.11
N LEU A 239 -4.71 7.23 -20.14
CA LEU A 239 -4.13 6.97 -18.81
C LEU A 239 -5.25 6.53 -17.89
N ALA A 240 -5.20 5.27 -17.46
CA ALA A 240 -6.21 4.67 -16.59
C ALA A 240 -5.79 4.82 -15.12
N GLY A 241 -6.64 5.45 -14.29
CA GLY A 241 -6.35 5.74 -12.90
C GLY A 241 -5.21 6.75 -12.73
N THR A 242 -5.36 7.94 -13.35
CA THR A 242 -4.29 8.95 -13.39
C THR A 242 -3.90 9.50 -12.01
N GLY A 243 -4.82 9.48 -11.04
CA GLY A 243 -4.59 10.08 -9.73
C GLY A 243 -4.14 11.54 -9.84
N ALA A 244 -3.28 11.97 -8.94
CA ALA A 244 -2.67 13.31 -8.93
C ALA A 244 -1.34 13.39 -9.73
N SER A 245 -1.11 12.45 -10.67
CA SER A 245 0.13 12.37 -11.46
C SER A 245 0.25 13.51 -12.48
N THR A 246 1.48 14.02 -12.69
CA THR A 246 1.80 14.97 -13.76
C THR A 246 2.01 14.30 -15.11
N LEU A 247 2.09 12.98 -15.16
CA LEU A 247 2.43 12.20 -16.35
C LEU A 247 1.63 12.56 -17.62
N PRO A 248 0.28 12.79 -17.58
CA PRO A 248 -0.46 13.18 -18.78
C PRO A 248 -0.05 14.55 -19.32
N ILE A 249 0.39 15.46 -18.44
CA ILE A 249 0.87 16.80 -18.83
C ILE A 249 2.26 16.70 -19.42
N ASP A 250 3.15 15.92 -18.82
CA ASP A 250 4.51 15.70 -19.31
C ASP A 250 4.49 15.05 -20.70
N MET A 251 3.57 14.11 -20.94
CA MET A 251 3.32 13.52 -22.26
C MET A 251 2.88 14.60 -23.26
N ALA A 252 1.94 15.48 -22.88
CA ALA A 252 1.48 16.56 -23.75
C ALA A 252 2.62 17.53 -24.10
N GLN A 253 3.47 17.88 -23.14
CA GLN A 253 4.66 18.70 -23.35
C GLN A 253 5.68 18.02 -24.26
N ASP A 254 5.78 16.69 -24.19
CA ASP A 254 6.64 15.89 -25.06
C ASP A 254 6.05 15.63 -26.46
N GLY A 255 4.90 16.24 -26.76
CA GLY A 255 4.30 16.26 -28.09
C GLY A 255 3.19 15.23 -28.35
N PHE A 256 2.73 14.51 -27.36
CA PHE A 256 1.52 13.67 -27.48
C PHE A 256 0.30 14.58 -27.62
N THR A 257 -0.48 14.41 -28.70
CA THR A 257 -1.56 15.33 -29.08
C THR A 257 -2.94 14.82 -28.74
N ASN A 258 -3.08 13.55 -28.39
CA ASN A 258 -4.38 12.91 -28.12
C ASN A 258 -4.30 12.09 -26.82
N VAL A 259 -4.32 12.79 -25.68
CA VAL A 259 -4.17 12.21 -24.35
C VAL A 259 -5.47 12.40 -23.57
N VAL A 260 -6.02 11.28 -23.12
CA VAL A 260 -7.14 11.23 -22.19
C VAL A 260 -6.62 10.65 -20.85
N ALA A 261 -6.85 11.34 -19.76
CA ALA A 261 -6.50 10.90 -18.41
C ALA A 261 -7.79 10.72 -17.61
N MET A 262 -8.00 9.54 -17.05
CA MET A 262 -9.20 9.23 -16.29
C MET A 262 -8.89 8.81 -14.85
N ASP A 263 -9.83 9.13 -13.96
CA ASP A 263 -9.87 8.59 -12.60
C ASP A 263 -11.34 8.48 -12.16
N TYR A 264 -11.64 7.59 -11.23
CA TYR A 264 -13.00 7.46 -10.69
C TYR A 264 -13.29 8.47 -9.57
N ALA A 265 -12.26 9.04 -8.92
CA ALA A 265 -12.38 10.09 -7.92
C ALA A 265 -12.67 11.45 -8.56
N ALA A 266 -13.89 11.95 -8.38
CA ALA A 266 -14.35 13.20 -9.00
C ALA A 266 -13.48 14.40 -8.60
N ASN A 267 -13.08 14.47 -7.34
CA ASN A 267 -12.33 15.59 -6.78
C ASN A 267 -10.95 15.77 -7.45
N VAL A 268 -10.20 14.70 -7.72
CA VAL A 268 -8.90 14.80 -8.41
C VAL A 268 -9.09 15.19 -9.87
N VAL A 269 -10.09 14.64 -10.55
CA VAL A 269 -10.40 14.98 -11.94
C VAL A 269 -10.74 16.47 -12.07
N ASP A 270 -11.55 17.02 -11.17
CA ASP A 270 -11.94 18.43 -11.19
C ASP A 270 -10.76 19.36 -10.85
N LYS A 271 -9.88 18.96 -9.90
CA LYS A 271 -8.63 19.66 -9.63
C LYS A 271 -7.75 19.71 -10.88
N LEU A 272 -7.53 18.57 -11.55
CA LEU A 272 -6.70 18.49 -12.76
C LEU A 272 -7.29 19.28 -13.93
N ARG A 273 -8.60 19.20 -14.16
CA ARG A 273 -9.31 20.04 -15.17
C ARG A 273 -9.06 21.53 -14.94
N THR A 274 -9.17 21.97 -13.69
CA THR A 274 -8.98 23.37 -13.33
C THR A 274 -7.53 23.78 -13.48
N LYS A 275 -6.61 23.01 -12.95
CA LYS A 275 -5.17 23.29 -12.93
C LYS A 275 -4.58 23.35 -14.34
N TYR A 276 -5.01 22.44 -15.21
CA TYR A 276 -4.46 22.24 -16.55
C TYR A 276 -5.43 22.64 -17.68
N ALA A 277 -6.34 23.58 -17.41
CA ALA A 277 -7.35 24.03 -18.36
C ALA A 277 -6.79 24.60 -19.68
N SER A 278 -5.52 25.02 -19.70
CA SER A 278 -4.85 25.53 -20.91
C SER A 278 -4.19 24.44 -21.78
N THR A 279 -4.22 23.18 -21.35
CA THR A 279 -3.66 22.06 -22.09
C THR A 279 -4.74 21.38 -22.97
N HIS A 280 -4.29 20.57 -23.94
CA HIS A 280 -5.20 19.77 -24.75
C HIS A 280 -5.50 18.37 -24.14
N VAL A 281 -4.97 18.09 -22.96
CA VAL A 281 -5.25 16.84 -22.23
C VAL A 281 -6.71 16.84 -21.76
N GLN A 282 -7.41 15.75 -22.03
CA GLN A 282 -8.77 15.55 -21.56
C GLN A 282 -8.79 14.80 -20.23
N PHE A 283 -9.34 15.40 -19.18
CA PHE A 283 -9.52 14.74 -17.89
C PHE A 283 -10.97 14.28 -17.75
N VAL A 284 -11.17 12.98 -17.51
CA VAL A 284 -12.51 12.34 -17.50
C VAL A 284 -12.71 11.59 -16.21
N GLN A 285 -13.86 11.81 -15.55
CA GLN A 285 -14.26 10.93 -14.47
C GLN A 285 -14.86 9.66 -15.08
N ALA A 286 -14.22 8.52 -14.80
CA ALA A 286 -14.70 7.22 -15.24
C ALA A 286 -14.20 6.11 -14.30
N ASP A 287 -14.98 5.04 -14.20
CA ASP A 287 -14.60 3.83 -13.50
C ASP A 287 -13.93 2.86 -14.50
N MET A 288 -12.71 2.45 -14.21
CA MET A 288 -11.93 1.58 -15.09
C MET A 288 -12.49 0.16 -15.19
N THR A 289 -13.42 -0.21 -14.31
CA THR A 289 -14.15 -1.49 -14.38
C THR A 289 -15.36 -1.45 -15.32
N ALA A 290 -15.79 -0.25 -15.74
CA ALA A 290 -16.99 -0.04 -16.57
C ALA A 290 -16.88 1.27 -17.38
N MET A 291 -15.97 1.35 -18.34
CA MET A 291 -15.66 2.55 -19.12
C MET A 291 -16.67 2.78 -20.28
N THR A 292 -17.96 2.75 -19.98
CA THR A 292 -19.06 2.83 -20.96
C THR A 292 -19.10 4.12 -21.79
N GLY A 293 -18.39 5.16 -21.35
CA GLY A 293 -18.27 6.44 -22.07
C GLY A 293 -17.33 6.42 -23.27
N PHE A 294 -16.59 5.33 -23.48
CA PHE A 294 -15.62 5.17 -24.57
C PHE A 294 -16.03 4.06 -25.52
N GLU A 295 -15.81 4.28 -26.80
CA GLU A 295 -16.11 3.29 -27.85
C GLU A 295 -15.07 2.19 -27.92
N ASP A 296 -15.46 1.01 -28.44
CA ASP A 296 -14.57 -0.11 -28.69
C ASP A 296 -13.45 0.27 -29.65
N GLY A 297 -12.20 -0.10 -29.33
CA GLY A 297 -11.05 0.16 -30.17
C GLY A 297 -10.68 1.64 -30.31
N SER A 298 -11.13 2.51 -29.40
CA SER A 298 -10.92 3.96 -29.47
C SER A 298 -9.51 4.43 -29.10
N PHE A 299 -8.70 3.57 -28.48
CA PHE A 299 -7.35 3.92 -28.07
C PHE A 299 -6.29 3.01 -28.72
N ASP A 300 -5.16 3.63 -29.10
CA ASP A 300 -3.97 2.94 -29.60
C ASP A 300 -3.05 2.48 -28.46
N CYS A 301 -3.15 3.17 -27.31
CA CYS A 301 -2.40 2.81 -26.11
C CYS A 301 -3.27 3.05 -24.86
N ILE A 302 -3.21 2.13 -23.93
CA ILE A 302 -3.66 2.33 -22.55
C ILE A 302 -2.44 2.24 -21.64
N LEU A 303 -2.27 3.22 -20.75
CA LEU A 303 -1.22 3.27 -19.76
C LEU A 303 -1.85 3.14 -18.38
N ASP A 304 -1.49 2.08 -17.67
CA ASP A 304 -1.78 1.90 -16.25
C ASP A 304 -0.50 2.07 -15.43
N LYS A 305 -0.54 2.93 -14.41
CA LYS A 305 0.58 3.13 -13.47
C LYS A 305 0.09 2.89 -12.04
N GLY A 306 0.06 1.62 -11.64
CA GLY A 306 -0.26 1.18 -10.28
C GLY A 306 -1.74 1.13 -9.94
N CYS A 307 -2.65 1.49 -10.83
CA CYS A 307 -4.08 1.42 -10.55
C CYS A 307 -4.58 -0.03 -10.53
N LEU A 308 -4.19 -0.82 -11.52
CA LEU A 308 -4.49 -2.26 -11.54
C LEU A 308 -3.90 -2.97 -10.30
N ASP A 309 -2.73 -2.51 -9.83
CA ASP A 309 -2.11 -3.04 -8.61
C ASP A 309 -3.01 -2.89 -7.39
N THR A 310 -3.75 -1.80 -7.27
CA THR A 310 -4.68 -1.58 -6.15
C THR A 310 -5.88 -2.54 -6.17
N MET A 311 -6.31 -2.95 -7.36
CA MET A 311 -7.41 -3.91 -7.56
C MET A 311 -6.97 -5.36 -7.31
N LEU A 312 -5.67 -5.63 -7.39
CA LEU A 312 -5.06 -6.93 -7.10
C LEU A 312 -4.71 -7.11 -5.62
N LEU A 313 -4.96 -6.12 -4.79
CA LEU A 313 -4.89 -6.27 -3.34
C LEU A 313 -5.97 -7.24 -2.89
N ALA A 314 -5.60 -8.18 -2.01
CA ALA A 314 -6.52 -9.21 -1.55
C ALA A 314 -7.82 -8.60 -1.03
N PRO A 315 -8.99 -9.09 -1.46
CA PRO A 315 -10.27 -8.67 -0.92
C PRO A 315 -10.32 -8.82 0.60
N GLU A 316 -11.09 -8.00 1.30
CA GLU A 316 -11.24 -8.04 2.77
C GLU A 316 -11.57 -9.45 3.31
N THR A 317 -12.27 -10.27 2.50
CA THR A 317 -12.62 -11.66 2.83
C THR A 317 -11.48 -12.65 2.65
N GLN A 318 -10.35 -12.25 2.06
CA GLN A 318 -9.20 -13.12 1.76
C GLN A 318 -7.90 -12.66 2.44
N VAL A 319 -7.97 -11.85 3.49
CA VAL A 319 -6.82 -11.39 4.31
C VAL A 319 -5.95 -12.58 4.82
N HIS A 320 -6.47 -13.79 4.78
CA HIS A 320 -5.77 -15.02 5.16
C HIS A 320 -4.76 -15.53 4.12
N GLN A 321 -4.68 -14.94 2.93
CA GLN A 321 -3.73 -15.37 1.90
C GLN A 321 -2.62 -14.34 1.75
N ALA A 322 -1.47 -14.70 2.26
CA ALA A 322 -0.31 -13.89 2.55
C ALA A 322 0.49 -13.36 1.36
N ASN A 323 -0.01 -13.40 0.16
CA ASN A 323 0.60 -12.72 -0.97
C ASN A 323 -0.27 -11.53 -1.36
N VAL A 324 0.14 -10.35 -0.90
CA VAL A 324 -0.46 -9.04 -1.25
C VAL A 324 -0.53 -8.83 -2.78
N TRP A 325 0.24 -9.61 -3.54
CA TRP A 325 0.35 -9.55 -4.99
C TRP A 325 0.08 -10.92 -5.60
N LYS A 326 -1.17 -11.34 -5.67
CA LYS A 326 -1.52 -12.53 -6.43
C LYS A 326 -1.37 -12.30 -7.94
N THR A 327 -1.03 -13.36 -8.65
CA THR A 327 -1.10 -13.39 -10.11
C THR A 327 -2.56 -13.38 -10.53
N LEU A 328 -2.97 -12.41 -11.34
CA LEU A 328 -4.26 -12.44 -12.01
C LEU A 328 -4.16 -13.32 -13.26
N THR A 329 -5.01 -14.32 -13.34
CA THR A 329 -5.19 -15.20 -14.51
C THR A 329 -6.67 -15.32 -14.84
N SER A 330 -7.00 -15.88 -16.00
CA SER A 330 -8.40 -16.15 -16.34
C SER A 330 -9.06 -17.12 -15.35
N ASP A 331 -8.29 -18.06 -14.79
CA ASP A 331 -8.81 -19.09 -13.87
C ASP A 331 -9.16 -18.56 -12.48
N ASN A 332 -8.57 -17.42 -12.06
CA ASN A 332 -8.85 -16.80 -10.76
C ASN A 332 -9.52 -15.41 -10.86
N ALA A 333 -10.09 -15.10 -12.00
CA ALA A 333 -10.77 -13.82 -12.26
C ALA A 333 -11.87 -13.51 -11.25
N ASP A 334 -12.56 -14.53 -10.74
CA ASP A 334 -13.61 -14.39 -9.73
C ASP A 334 -13.08 -13.97 -8.35
N GLU A 335 -11.77 -14.20 -8.09
CA GLU A 335 -11.12 -13.74 -6.86
C GLU A 335 -10.83 -12.22 -6.89
N PHE A 336 -10.72 -11.64 -8.10
CA PHE A 336 -10.38 -10.24 -8.34
C PHE A 336 -11.34 -9.62 -9.37
N PRO A 337 -12.64 -9.49 -9.05
CA PRO A 337 -13.66 -9.10 -10.03
C PRO A 337 -13.39 -7.73 -10.67
N ASP A 338 -12.88 -6.77 -9.89
CA ASP A 338 -12.58 -5.42 -10.38
C ASP A 338 -11.38 -5.41 -11.33
N ALA A 339 -10.30 -6.10 -10.98
CA ALA A 339 -9.13 -6.23 -11.86
C ALA A 339 -9.49 -6.98 -13.14
N ALA A 340 -10.30 -8.02 -13.03
CA ALA A 340 -10.80 -8.77 -14.19
C ALA A 340 -11.71 -7.90 -15.09
N ALA A 341 -12.57 -7.07 -14.50
CA ALA A 341 -13.40 -6.13 -15.24
C ALA A 341 -12.55 -5.08 -15.96
N ALA A 342 -11.54 -4.51 -15.26
CA ALA A 342 -10.61 -3.56 -15.85
C ALA A 342 -9.85 -4.15 -17.04
N MET A 343 -9.36 -5.38 -16.92
CA MET A 343 -8.67 -6.08 -18.02
C MET A 343 -9.58 -6.32 -19.23
N ARG A 344 -10.88 -6.64 -19.01
CA ARG A 344 -11.87 -6.74 -20.11
C ARG A 344 -12.09 -5.39 -20.77
N GLU A 345 -12.18 -4.32 -20.01
CA GLU A 345 -12.32 -2.96 -20.55
C GLU A 345 -11.07 -2.53 -21.34
N PHE A 346 -9.87 -2.83 -20.85
CA PHE A 346 -8.64 -2.58 -21.62
C PHE A 346 -8.64 -3.31 -22.95
N MET A 347 -9.04 -4.59 -22.95
CA MET A 347 -9.17 -5.37 -24.18
C MET A 347 -10.21 -4.77 -25.14
N ARG A 348 -11.35 -4.30 -24.63
CA ARG A 348 -12.41 -3.68 -25.43
C ARG A 348 -11.95 -2.37 -26.06
N LEU A 349 -11.34 -1.50 -25.25
CA LEU A 349 -10.98 -0.14 -25.67
C LEU A 349 -9.75 -0.05 -26.56
N LEU A 350 -8.82 -1.00 -26.49
CA LEU A 350 -7.65 -1.02 -27.37
C LEU A 350 -8.02 -1.39 -28.80
N SER A 351 -7.50 -0.63 -29.75
CA SER A 351 -7.51 -0.96 -31.17
C SER A 351 -6.76 -2.26 -31.43
N SER A 352 -6.98 -2.87 -32.61
CA SER A 352 -6.22 -4.06 -33.01
C SER A 352 -4.72 -3.72 -33.11
N GLY A 353 -3.87 -4.48 -32.45
CA GLY A 353 -2.43 -4.19 -32.36
C GLY A 353 -2.10 -3.04 -31.38
N GLY A 354 -3.09 -2.53 -30.63
CA GLY A 354 -2.89 -1.50 -29.61
C GLY A 354 -2.05 -2.01 -28.43
N ILE A 355 -1.47 -1.07 -27.70
CA ILE A 355 -0.49 -1.31 -26.62
C ILE A 355 -1.13 -1.11 -25.24
N LEU A 356 -1.00 -2.08 -24.35
CA LEU A 356 -1.14 -1.88 -22.91
C LEU A 356 0.25 -1.71 -22.30
N LEU A 357 0.53 -0.53 -21.75
CA LEU A 357 1.73 -0.25 -20.98
C LEU A 357 1.38 -0.29 -19.51
N LEU A 358 1.88 -1.31 -18.83
CA LEU A 358 1.60 -1.57 -17.42
C LEU A 358 2.84 -1.27 -16.58
N ILE A 359 2.73 -0.31 -15.65
CA ILE A 359 3.78 0.06 -14.68
C ILE A 359 3.34 -0.43 -13.31
N THR A 360 4.06 -1.39 -12.74
CA THR A 360 3.59 -2.19 -11.60
C THR A 360 4.74 -2.64 -10.70
N TYR A 361 4.48 -2.88 -9.42
CA TYR A 361 5.40 -3.62 -8.55
C TYR A 361 5.39 -5.14 -8.81
N GLY A 362 4.42 -5.63 -9.55
CA GLY A 362 4.31 -7.05 -9.84
C GLY A 362 5.48 -7.54 -10.70
N SER A 363 6.34 -8.39 -10.10
CA SER A 363 7.41 -9.10 -10.83
C SER A 363 6.85 -10.00 -11.93
N PRO A 364 7.67 -10.48 -12.87
CA PRO A 364 7.24 -11.42 -13.89
C PRO A 364 6.48 -12.62 -13.32
N SER A 365 6.92 -13.20 -12.20
CA SER A 365 6.22 -14.31 -11.55
C SER A 365 4.79 -13.96 -11.11
N ASN A 366 4.50 -12.67 -10.91
CA ASN A 366 3.18 -12.18 -10.47
C ASN A 366 2.34 -11.58 -11.61
N ARG A 367 2.93 -11.30 -12.78
CA ARG A 367 2.24 -10.62 -13.90
C ARG A 367 2.19 -11.41 -15.18
N MET A 368 3.04 -12.45 -15.35
CA MET A 368 3.03 -13.29 -16.55
C MET A 368 1.69 -14.00 -16.77
N GLY A 369 0.92 -14.23 -15.73
CA GLY A 369 -0.45 -14.75 -15.83
C GLY A 369 -1.41 -13.85 -16.63
N LEU A 370 -1.09 -12.56 -16.80
CA LEU A 370 -1.85 -11.69 -17.70
C LEU A 370 -1.77 -12.13 -19.17
N LEU A 371 -0.73 -12.90 -19.54
CA LEU A 371 -0.62 -13.50 -20.88
C LEU A 371 -1.62 -14.62 -21.11
N ASP A 372 -1.99 -15.33 -20.04
CA ASP A 372 -2.98 -16.40 -20.09
C ASP A 372 -4.40 -15.85 -20.04
N TRP A 373 -4.55 -14.51 -20.06
CA TRP A 373 -5.85 -13.88 -20.03
C TRP A 373 -6.61 -14.17 -21.32
N HIS A 374 -7.71 -14.89 -21.18
CA HIS A 374 -8.67 -15.18 -22.23
C HIS A 374 -10.08 -14.98 -21.69
N THR A 375 -11.05 -14.82 -22.57
CA THR A 375 -12.47 -14.87 -22.21
C THR A 375 -13.08 -16.17 -22.74
N ASN A 376 -14.18 -16.63 -22.16
CA ASN A 376 -14.89 -17.82 -22.65
C ASN A 376 -15.29 -17.71 -24.14
N ASP A 377 -15.41 -16.48 -24.64
CA ASP A 377 -15.83 -16.18 -26.01
C ASP A 377 -14.63 -15.98 -26.96
N THR A 378 -13.37 -15.99 -26.45
CA THR A 378 -12.19 -15.68 -27.24
C THR A 378 -11.06 -16.67 -26.91
N PRO A 379 -10.98 -17.80 -27.60
CA PRO A 379 -9.90 -18.75 -27.40
C PRO A 379 -8.57 -18.23 -27.94
N GLY A 380 -7.52 -18.41 -27.16
CA GLY A 380 -6.13 -18.06 -27.51
C GLY A 380 -5.57 -16.92 -26.68
N PHE A 381 -4.26 -16.71 -26.78
CA PHE A 381 -3.58 -15.60 -26.09
C PHE A 381 -4.01 -14.27 -26.70
N LEU A 382 -4.44 -13.35 -25.84
CA LEU A 382 -4.90 -12.03 -26.24
C LEU A 382 -3.77 -11.01 -26.27
N TRP A 383 -2.65 -11.33 -25.62
CA TRP A 383 -1.51 -10.44 -25.47
C TRP A 383 -0.22 -11.06 -25.97
N GLU A 384 0.64 -10.23 -26.58
CA GLU A 384 2.05 -10.51 -26.83
C GLU A 384 2.89 -9.57 -25.95
N ILE A 385 3.86 -10.11 -25.20
CA ILE A 385 4.82 -9.28 -24.49
C ILE A 385 5.89 -8.81 -25.46
N LEU A 386 5.93 -7.50 -25.71
CA LEU A 386 6.97 -6.88 -26.52
C LEU A 386 8.20 -6.52 -25.66
N GLU A 387 7.98 -6.04 -24.45
CA GLU A 387 9.05 -5.71 -23.47
C GLU A 387 8.60 -6.00 -22.05
N CYS A 388 9.59 -6.36 -21.21
CA CYS A 388 9.48 -6.41 -19.77
C CYS A 388 10.77 -5.85 -19.18
N LEU A 389 10.69 -4.73 -18.51
CA LEU A 389 11.83 -4.01 -17.94
C LEU A 389 11.69 -3.91 -16.42
N GLU A 390 12.78 -4.18 -15.72
CA GLU A 390 12.91 -3.86 -14.31
C GLU A 390 13.61 -2.50 -14.17
N LEU A 391 12.97 -1.56 -13.50
CA LEU A 391 13.48 -0.21 -13.28
C LEU A 391 13.62 0.08 -11.79
N SER A 392 14.63 0.84 -11.44
CA SER A 392 14.81 1.33 -10.07
C SER A 392 14.06 2.65 -9.89
N PRO A 393 13.43 2.87 -8.71
CA PRO A 393 12.77 4.14 -8.42
C PRO A 393 13.81 5.27 -8.38
N ASP A 394 13.38 6.44 -8.77
CA ASP A 394 14.14 7.67 -8.68
C ASP A 394 14.27 8.12 -7.21
N GLN A 395 15.34 8.86 -6.88
CA GLN A 395 15.55 9.45 -5.55
C GLN A 395 14.49 10.51 -5.20
N THR A 396 13.76 11.04 -6.19
CA THR A 396 12.68 12.00 -6.03
C THR A 396 11.30 11.34 -5.86
N SER A 397 11.17 10.07 -6.21
CA SER A 397 9.92 9.34 -6.03
C SER A 397 9.65 9.13 -4.54
N ARG A 398 8.59 9.73 -4.01
CA ARG A 398 8.13 9.53 -2.63
C ARG A 398 7.49 8.15 -2.40
N GLY A 399 7.64 7.24 -3.36
CA GLY A 399 7.17 5.86 -3.30
C GLY A 399 8.13 4.93 -2.58
N LEU A 400 7.77 3.65 -2.54
CA LEU A 400 8.60 2.59 -1.97
C LEU A 400 9.92 2.49 -2.75
N ALA A 401 11.05 2.45 -2.06
CA ALA A 401 12.40 2.31 -2.64
C ALA A 401 12.64 0.88 -3.18
N GLN A 402 11.68 0.33 -3.94
CA GLN A 402 11.76 -1.02 -4.52
C GLN A 402 11.75 -0.93 -6.04
N PRO A 403 12.43 -1.85 -6.73
CA PRO A 403 12.30 -1.98 -8.17
C PRO A 403 10.82 -2.14 -8.57
N PHE A 404 10.47 -1.60 -9.72
CA PHE A 404 9.18 -1.77 -10.36
C PHE A 404 9.38 -2.25 -11.80
N PHE A 405 8.32 -2.75 -12.41
CA PHE A 405 8.36 -3.34 -13.73
C PHE A 405 7.52 -2.56 -14.71
N VAL A 406 7.99 -2.49 -15.94
CA VAL A 406 7.25 -1.94 -17.08
C VAL A 406 7.04 -3.06 -18.08
N TYR A 407 5.78 -3.42 -18.27
CA TYR A 407 5.38 -4.40 -19.32
C TYR A 407 4.78 -3.64 -20.48
N VAL A 408 5.23 -3.98 -21.68
CA VAL A 408 4.62 -3.54 -22.92
C VAL A 408 3.95 -4.75 -23.55
N LEU A 409 2.62 -4.73 -23.52
CA LEU A 409 1.77 -5.80 -24.02
C LEU A 409 1.06 -5.33 -25.29
N GLN A 410 1.10 -6.11 -26.37
CA GLN A 410 0.38 -5.82 -27.59
C GLN A 410 -0.88 -6.69 -27.67
N LYS A 411 -2.03 -6.05 -27.91
CA LYS A 411 -3.27 -6.76 -28.20
C LYS A 411 -3.17 -7.48 -29.52
N GLN A 412 -3.31 -8.81 -29.49
CA GLN A 412 -3.30 -9.63 -30.68
C GLN A 412 -4.57 -9.43 -31.52
N ALA A 413 -4.41 -9.44 -32.84
CA ALA A 413 -5.57 -9.46 -33.73
C ALA A 413 -6.29 -10.79 -33.56
N GLN A 414 -7.59 -10.72 -33.28
CA GLN A 414 -8.42 -11.92 -33.27
C GLN A 414 -8.50 -12.48 -34.70
N THR A 415 -7.94 -13.64 -34.94
CA THR A 415 -8.20 -14.38 -36.17
C THR A 415 -9.62 -14.91 -36.05
N PRO A 416 -10.54 -14.56 -36.97
CA PRO A 416 -11.86 -15.15 -36.98
C PRO A 416 -11.74 -16.67 -37.02
N LEU A 417 -12.32 -17.37 -36.07
CA LEU A 417 -12.47 -18.83 -36.19
C LEU A 417 -13.22 -19.10 -37.52
N GLU A 418 -12.54 -19.71 -38.49
CA GLU A 418 -13.23 -20.28 -39.65
C GLU A 418 -14.29 -21.24 -39.07
N ARG A 419 -15.57 -20.91 -39.25
CA ARG A 419 -16.65 -21.86 -38.97
C ARG A 419 -16.39 -23.06 -39.86
N GLN A 420 -15.96 -24.14 -39.24
CA GLN A 420 -16.01 -25.44 -39.92
C GLN A 420 -17.51 -25.77 -40.00
N ASP A 421 -18.05 -25.58 -41.23
CA ASP A 421 -19.38 -26.04 -41.61
C ASP A 421 -19.49 -27.57 -41.55
#